data_9b7b1cb9641c1b85a51bae4558ba8ca3
#
_entry.id   9b7b1cb9641c1b85a51bae4558ba8ca3
#
_cell.length_a   1.000
_cell.length_b   1.000
_cell.length_c   1.000
_cell.angle_alpha   90.00
_cell.angle_beta   90.00
_cell.angle_gamma   90.00
#
_symmetry.space_group_name_H-M   'P 1'
#
loop_
_entity.id
_entity.type
_entity.pdbx_description
1 polymer ?
#
loop_
_entity_poly.entity_id
_entity_poly.type
_entity_poly.pdbx_seq_one_letter_code
_entity_poly.pdbx_strand_id
1 'polypeptide(L)'
;AEHLEIQTKNSKADAQKIRNAGAVFIGRFTPVSLGDYSAGSNHVLPTGGCACHSSGLSVQTFLKGVSFIEYNESAFTEIAANVITLANSEDLPAHGEAMSARFEGEK
;
A
#
# COMPACT_ATOMS: atom_id res chain seq x y z
N ALA A 1 -10.53 -6.93 13.03
CA ALA A 1 -10.08 -7.31 14.37
C ALA A 1 -8.57 -7.09 14.50
N GLU A 2 -8.11 -6.78 15.67
CA GLU A 2 -6.68 -6.78 16.02
C GLU A 2 -6.17 -8.21 16.12
N HIS A 3 -6.75 -8.98 17.01
CA HIS A 3 -6.56 -10.42 17.13
C HIS A 3 -7.86 -11.13 16.74
N LEU A 4 -7.79 -12.11 15.87
CA LEU A 4 -8.92 -12.92 15.46
C LEU A 4 -8.63 -14.39 15.68
N GLU A 5 -9.28 -15.00 16.65
CA GLU A 5 -9.19 -16.44 16.92
C GLU A 5 -10.37 -17.16 16.25
N ILE A 6 -10.07 -18.18 15.44
CA ILE A 6 -11.07 -18.96 14.70
C ILE A 6 -11.03 -20.41 15.16
N GLN A 7 -12.08 -20.83 15.89
CA GLN A 7 -12.22 -22.19 16.42
C GLN A 7 -13.45 -22.90 15.84
N THR A 8 -13.61 -22.83 14.53
CA THR A 8 -14.67 -23.52 13.80
C THR A 8 -14.24 -24.90 13.34
N LYS A 9 -15.19 -25.73 12.92
CA LYS A 9 -14.93 -27.06 12.34
C LYS A 9 -14.02 -26.97 11.10
N ASN A 10 -14.10 -25.88 10.33
CA ASN A 10 -13.35 -25.64 9.10
C ASN A 10 -12.46 -24.40 9.21
N SER A 11 -11.81 -24.21 10.35
CA SER A 11 -11.07 -22.98 10.71
C SER A 11 -10.09 -22.50 9.63
N LYS A 12 -9.39 -23.40 8.92
CA LYS A 12 -8.50 -23.01 7.81
C LYS A 12 -9.24 -22.37 6.64
N ALA A 13 -10.36 -22.96 6.23
CA ALA A 13 -11.16 -22.44 5.12
C ALA A 13 -11.85 -21.13 5.50
N ASP A 14 -12.26 -20.99 6.76
CA ASP A 14 -12.87 -19.77 7.26
C ASP A 14 -11.82 -18.63 7.37
N ALA A 15 -10.59 -18.94 7.80
CA ALA A 15 -9.50 -17.98 7.87
C ALA A 15 -9.17 -17.35 6.51
N GLN A 16 -9.24 -18.11 5.44
CA GLN A 16 -8.99 -17.60 4.07
C GLN A 16 -10.01 -16.56 3.59
N LYS A 17 -11.17 -16.46 4.25
CA LYS A 17 -12.20 -15.46 3.95
C LYS A 17 -11.98 -14.14 4.68
N ILE A 18 -11.07 -14.12 5.65
CA ILE A 18 -10.78 -12.94 6.47
C ILE A 18 -9.92 -11.96 5.65
N ARG A 19 -10.32 -10.70 5.65
CA ARG A 19 -9.62 -9.62 4.94
C ARG A 19 -8.99 -8.60 5.89
N ASN A 20 -9.59 -8.41 7.06
CA ASN A 20 -9.25 -7.30 7.95
C ASN A 20 -9.00 -7.83 9.38
N ALA A 21 -7.79 -8.35 9.60
CA ALA A 21 -7.31 -8.74 10.91
C ALA A 21 -5.81 -8.42 11.03
N GLY A 22 -5.36 -8.03 12.19
CA GLY A 22 -3.95 -7.85 12.50
C GLY A 22 -3.21 -9.18 12.55
N ALA A 23 -3.80 -10.17 13.23
CA ALA A 23 -3.36 -11.57 13.22
C ALA A 23 -4.58 -12.49 13.26
N VAL A 24 -4.46 -13.66 12.61
CA VAL A 24 -5.49 -14.70 12.59
C VAL A 24 -4.92 -15.97 13.22
N PHE A 25 -5.53 -16.42 14.30
CA PHE A 25 -5.17 -17.62 15.06
C PHE A 25 -6.13 -18.75 14.68
N ILE A 26 -5.61 -19.83 14.12
CA ILE A 26 -6.43 -20.82 13.42
C ILE A 26 -6.45 -22.15 14.18
N GLY A 27 -7.62 -22.54 14.64
CA GLY A 27 -7.88 -23.82 15.24
C GLY A 27 -7.57 -23.89 16.73
N ARG A 28 -7.95 -25.01 17.32
CA ARG A 28 -7.96 -25.25 18.77
C ARG A 28 -6.59 -25.04 19.45
N PHE A 29 -5.51 -25.33 18.77
CA PHE A 29 -4.16 -25.34 19.34
C PHE A 29 -3.38 -24.05 19.05
N THR A 30 -4.05 -23.00 18.60
CA THR A 30 -3.41 -21.73 18.26
C THR A 30 -4.04 -20.58 19.04
N PRO A 31 -3.87 -20.52 20.36
CA PRO A 31 -4.34 -19.40 21.17
C PRO A 31 -3.52 -18.13 20.87
N VAL A 32 -4.11 -16.97 21.14
CA VAL A 32 -3.48 -15.64 20.93
C VAL A 32 -2.11 -15.54 21.59
N SER A 33 -1.94 -16.11 22.78
CA SER A 33 -0.66 -16.11 23.51
C SER A 33 0.52 -16.73 22.74
N LEU A 34 0.28 -17.62 21.79
CA LEU A 34 1.36 -18.10 20.92
C LEU A 34 1.92 -16.99 20.02
N GLY A 35 1.06 -16.10 19.53
CA GLY A 35 1.48 -14.96 18.73
C GLY A 35 2.35 -13.99 19.50
N ASP A 36 2.06 -13.82 20.80
CA ASP A 36 2.80 -12.90 21.65
C ASP A 36 4.19 -13.41 22.05
N TYR A 37 4.36 -14.72 22.18
CA TYR A 37 5.56 -15.28 22.82
C TYR A 37 6.39 -16.21 21.94
N SER A 38 5.80 -16.98 21.05
CA SER A 38 6.53 -18.13 20.47
C SER A 38 6.34 -18.35 18.97
N ALA A 39 5.31 -17.78 18.33
CA ALA A 39 4.98 -18.09 16.94
C ALA A 39 5.91 -17.43 15.91
N GLY A 40 6.81 -16.53 16.34
CA GLY A 40 7.71 -15.80 15.45
C GLY A 40 7.07 -14.63 14.69
N SER A 41 5.75 -14.46 14.79
CA SER A 41 5.06 -13.24 14.33
C SER A 41 5.28 -12.10 15.32
N ASN A 42 5.09 -10.85 14.85
CA ASN A 42 5.13 -9.69 15.74
C ASN A 42 3.80 -9.53 16.49
N HIS A 43 3.87 -9.26 17.79
CA HIS A 43 2.68 -9.02 18.62
C HIS A 43 2.18 -7.58 18.53
N VAL A 44 2.95 -6.67 17.93
CA VAL A 44 2.52 -5.28 17.70
C VAL A 44 1.59 -5.25 16.49
N LEU A 45 0.31 -5.23 16.77
CA LEU A 45 -0.77 -5.35 15.78
C LEU A 45 -1.52 -4.03 15.59
N PRO A 46 -2.22 -3.85 14.47
CA PRO A 46 -2.99 -2.64 14.22
C PRO A 46 -4.21 -2.56 15.14
N THR A 47 -4.32 -1.49 15.91
CA THR A 47 -5.38 -1.25 16.90
C THR A 47 -6.48 -0.34 16.34
N GLY A 48 -7.58 -0.19 17.07
CA GLY A 48 -8.62 0.79 16.77
C GLY A 48 -9.28 0.65 15.39
N GLY A 49 -9.37 -0.55 14.86
CA GLY A 49 -9.94 -0.78 13.52
C GLY A 49 -8.97 -0.61 12.36
N CYS A 50 -7.72 -0.26 12.61
CA CYS A 50 -6.72 0.00 11.56
C CYS A 50 -6.36 -1.23 10.71
N ALA A 51 -6.74 -2.43 11.11
CA ALA A 51 -6.50 -3.66 10.35
C ALA A 51 -7.16 -3.69 8.95
N CYS A 52 -7.98 -2.72 8.62
CA CYS A 52 -8.55 -2.57 7.27
C CYS A 52 -7.56 -1.94 6.26
N HIS A 53 -6.50 -1.29 6.73
CA HIS A 53 -5.53 -0.60 5.88
C HIS A 53 -4.08 -0.69 6.39
N SER A 54 -3.86 -1.36 7.52
CA SER A 54 -2.54 -1.50 8.13
C SER A 54 -2.31 -2.93 8.59
N SER A 55 -1.08 -3.38 8.53
CA SER A 55 -0.63 -4.67 9.08
C SER A 55 0.04 -4.48 10.44
N GLY A 56 0.37 -5.57 11.11
CA GLY A 56 1.25 -5.56 12.26
C GLY A 56 2.66 -5.09 11.93
N LEU A 57 3.45 -4.77 12.94
CA LEU A 57 4.83 -4.32 12.79
C LEU A 57 5.68 -5.39 12.09
N SER A 58 6.40 -4.98 11.07
CA SER A 58 7.28 -5.84 10.28
C SER A 58 8.46 -5.04 9.72
N VAL A 59 9.42 -5.72 9.11
CA VAL A 59 10.54 -5.04 8.42
C VAL A 59 10.03 -4.05 7.36
N GLN A 60 8.96 -4.39 6.66
CA GLN A 60 8.34 -3.53 5.65
C GLN A 60 7.86 -2.18 6.21
N THR A 61 7.50 -2.13 7.49
CA THR A 61 7.09 -0.89 8.17
C THR A 61 8.20 0.16 8.19
N PHE A 62 9.45 -0.26 8.14
CA PHE A 62 10.63 0.61 8.13
C PHE A 62 11.16 0.89 6.72
N LEU A 63 10.54 0.33 5.69
CA LEU A 63 10.90 0.60 4.31
C LEU A 63 10.12 1.80 3.78
N LYS A 64 10.77 2.57 2.93
CA LYS A 64 10.19 3.72 2.26
C LYS A 64 10.34 3.55 0.75
N GLY A 65 9.22 3.57 0.06
CA GLY A 65 9.22 3.60 -1.41
C GLY A 65 9.66 4.97 -1.93
N VAL A 66 10.51 4.97 -2.93
CA VAL A 66 10.88 6.16 -3.70
C VAL A 66 10.69 5.86 -5.17
N SER A 67 9.90 6.66 -5.86
CA SER A 67 9.68 6.53 -7.30
C SER A 67 10.78 7.27 -8.05
N PHE A 68 11.47 6.57 -8.95
CA PHE A 68 12.38 7.15 -9.92
C PHE A 68 11.64 7.25 -11.25
N ILE A 69 11.51 8.46 -11.78
CA ILE A 69 10.76 8.73 -13.00
C ILE A 69 11.73 9.35 -13.99
N GLU A 70 11.93 8.68 -15.12
CA GLU A 70 12.80 9.12 -16.19
C GLU A 70 12.07 8.97 -17.54
N TYR A 71 12.03 10.02 -18.32
CA TYR A 71 11.52 10.03 -19.68
C TYR A 71 12.64 10.43 -20.64
N ASN A 72 12.76 9.72 -21.74
CA ASN A 72 13.55 10.22 -22.87
C ASN A 72 12.70 11.23 -23.68
N GLU A 73 13.35 11.95 -24.57
CA GLU A 73 12.72 13.00 -25.40
C GLU A 73 11.51 12.48 -26.21
N SER A 74 11.64 11.32 -26.82
CA SER A 74 10.56 10.73 -27.63
C SER A 74 9.33 10.43 -26.78
N ALA A 75 9.50 9.76 -25.65
CA ALA A 75 8.40 9.44 -24.74
C ALA A 75 7.79 10.71 -24.10
N PHE A 76 8.63 11.72 -23.81
CA PHE A 76 8.16 13.01 -23.32
C PHE A 76 7.29 13.72 -24.37
N THR A 77 7.74 13.78 -25.62
CA THR A 77 7.02 14.42 -26.73
C THR A 77 5.67 13.75 -26.98
N GLU A 78 5.62 12.43 -26.91
CA GLU A 78 4.38 11.67 -27.11
C GLU A 78 3.30 12.01 -26.07
N ILE A 79 3.69 12.20 -24.80
CA ILE A 79 2.74 12.39 -23.70
C ILE A 79 2.42 13.86 -23.38
N ALA A 80 3.26 14.80 -23.80
CA ALA A 80 3.22 16.19 -23.36
C ALA A 80 1.86 16.86 -23.58
N ALA A 81 1.25 16.68 -24.75
CA ALA A 81 -0.06 17.29 -25.07
C ALA A 81 -1.18 16.80 -24.12
N ASN A 82 -1.15 15.52 -23.74
CA ASN A 82 -2.11 14.95 -22.82
C ASN A 82 -1.94 15.52 -21.41
N VAL A 83 -0.70 15.66 -20.94
CA VAL A 83 -0.41 16.25 -19.63
C VAL A 83 -0.85 17.72 -19.58
N ILE A 84 -0.56 18.51 -20.61
CA ILE A 84 -0.99 19.91 -20.70
C ILE A 84 -2.51 20.02 -20.66
N THR A 85 -3.21 19.18 -21.41
CA THR A 85 -4.68 19.16 -21.43
C THR A 85 -5.26 18.85 -20.06
N LEU A 86 -4.72 17.84 -19.39
CA LEU A 86 -5.18 17.45 -18.06
C LEU A 86 -4.89 18.53 -17.03
N ALA A 87 -3.69 19.09 -17.02
CA ALA A 87 -3.29 20.18 -16.12
C ALA A 87 -4.23 21.40 -16.26
N ASN A 88 -4.56 21.77 -17.48
CA ASN A 88 -5.49 22.88 -17.73
C ASN A 88 -6.92 22.54 -17.26
N SER A 89 -7.36 21.30 -17.40
CA SER A 89 -8.68 20.86 -16.92
C SER A 89 -8.79 20.86 -15.41
N GLU A 90 -7.67 20.72 -14.71
CA GLU A 90 -7.57 20.76 -13.24
C GLU A 90 -7.29 22.18 -12.70
N ASP A 91 -7.25 23.19 -13.56
CA ASP A 91 -6.88 24.56 -13.22
C ASP A 91 -5.47 24.67 -12.59
N LEU A 92 -4.53 23.89 -13.13
CA LEU A 92 -3.12 23.85 -12.74
C LEU A 92 -2.18 24.28 -13.88
N PRO A 93 -2.29 25.54 -14.40
CA PRO A 93 -1.59 25.96 -15.61
C PRO A 93 -0.07 25.84 -15.52
N ALA A 94 0.51 26.04 -14.34
CA ALA A 94 1.96 25.92 -14.14
C ALA A 94 2.49 24.51 -14.45
N HIS A 95 1.68 23.46 -14.29
CA HIS A 95 2.07 22.10 -14.70
C HIS A 95 2.12 21.96 -16.23
N GLY A 96 1.17 22.59 -16.95
CA GLY A 96 1.16 22.65 -18.40
C GLY A 96 2.34 23.46 -18.95
N GLU A 97 2.62 24.62 -18.36
CA GLU A 97 3.77 25.47 -18.69
C GLU A 97 5.10 24.73 -18.48
N ALA A 98 5.23 23.95 -17.41
CA ALA A 98 6.41 23.15 -17.17
C ALA A 98 6.67 22.12 -18.27
N MET A 99 5.63 21.60 -18.92
CA MET A 99 5.77 20.73 -20.10
C MET A 99 6.22 21.53 -21.33
N SER A 100 5.56 22.66 -21.59
CA SER A 100 5.82 23.49 -22.76
C SER A 100 7.24 24.07 -22.79
N ALA A 101 7.74 24.49 -21.62
CA ALA A 101 9.08 25.07 -21.47
C ALA A 101 10.23 24.13 -21.89
N ARG A 102 9.99 22.83 -21.90
CA ARG A 102 11.01 21.84 -22.31
C ARG A 102 11.17 21.74 -23.81
N PHE A 103 10.21 22.22 -24.59
CA PHE A 103 10.32 22.35 -26.05
C PHE A 103 11.02 23.66 -26.47
N GLU A 104 11.09 24.65 -25.57
CA GLU A 104 11.69 25.97 -25.88
C GLU A 104 13.19 26.04 -25.59
N GLY A 105 13.74 25.05 -24.89
CA GLY A 105 15.15 25.03 -24.44
C GLY A 105 16.20 24.70 -25.47
N GLU A 106 15.84 24.44 -26.74
CA GLU A 106 16.76 24.09 -27.84
C GLU A 106 16.96 25.25 -28.82
N LYS A 107 17.19 26.46 -28.32
CA LYS A 107 17.62 27.59 -29.17
C LYS A 107 19.03 28.02 -28.85
#